data_aef2cbcca5aed8e30ee064831a7d6a55
#
_entry.id   aef2cbcca5aed8e30ee064831a7d6a55
#
_cell.length_a   1.000
_cell.length_b   1.000
_cell.length_c   1.000
_cell.angle_alpha   90.00
_cell.angle_beta   90.00
_cell.angle_gamma   90.00
#
_symmetry.space_group_name_H-M   'P 1'
#
loop_
_entity.id
_entity.type
_entity.pdbx_description
1 polymer ?
#
loop_
_entity_poly.entity_id
_entity_poly.type
_entity_poly.pdbx_seq_one_letter_code
_entity_poly.pdbx_strand_id
1 'polypeptide(L)'
;VLQVDAANTADPTTRTHFIEVDVTPREPWVQQQVVYRVRIYQRTPVIDGSLSEPVADGVTLERLGTDRSFRETRGGVEWDVHERRYALFPQRSGEVTLEAVRLLARVAADGNESGSFFNRQTRQIRVRGPAVTLSVKAAPADVGWWLPAAALNVTANWIDADTPRVGDPITLELVMTAHGTQAAQLPELVPTGSDSVKVYPGQSETGRRALASGFVSQRRVRHQVVATRDGELELDPVEFEWFSTLDG
;
A
#
# COMPACT_ATOMS: atom_id res chain seq x y z
N VAL A 1 2.30 -38.34 -17.25
CA VAL A 1 1.71 -37.47 -18.29
C VAL A 1 1.18 -36.26 -17.55
N LEU A 2 1.83 -35.12 -17.71
CA LEU A 2 1.41 -33.85 -17.11
C LEU A 2 0.34 -33.26 -18.03
N GLN A 3 -0.90 -33.19 -17.57
CA GLN A 3 -1.99 -32.53 -18.29
C GLN A 3 -1.95 -31.05 -17.91
N VAL A 4 -1.62 -30.20 -18.87
CA VAL A 4 -1.68 -28.73 -18.73
C VAL A 4 -3.10 -28.31 -19.08
N ASP A 5 -3.92 -27.96 -18.08
CA ASP A 5 -5.24 -27.41 -18.31
C ASP A 5 -5.12 -25.99 -18.90
N ALA A 6 -5.72 -25.81 -20.06
CA ALA A 6 -5.87 -24.51 -20.72
C ALA A 6 -6.62 -23.53 -19.80
N ALA A 7 -6.36 -22.22 -19.95
CA ALA A 7 -7.08 -21.16 -19.27
C ALA A 7 -8.59 -21.40 -19.33
N ASN A 8 -9.20 -21.56 -18.17
CA ASN A 8 -10.58 -22.03 -18.03
C ASN A 8 -11.57 -20.98 -18.56
N THR A 9 -11.96 -21.10 -19.83
CA THR A 9 -13.00 -20.29 -20.54
C THR A 9 -14.43 -20.77 -20.28
N ALA A 10 -14.69 -21.45 -19.17
CA ALA A 10 -16.05 -21.86 -18.81
C ALA A 10 -16.95 -20.64 -18.59
N ASP A 11 -18.19 -20.74 -19.06
CA ASP A 11 -19.27 -19.75 -18.92
C ASP A 11 -19.35 -19.25 -17.45
N PRO A 12 -19.39 -17.92 -17.21
CA PRO A 12 -19.50 -17.36 -15.86
C PRO A 12 -20.69 -17.90 -15.05
N THR A 13 -21.75 -18.33 -15.70
CA THR A 13 -22.98 -18.86 -15.05
C THR A 13 -22.80 -20.24 -14.42
N THR A 14 -21.81 -21.02 -14.87
CA THR A 14 -21.53 -22.38 -14.36
C THR A 14 -20.45 -22.43 -13.30
N ARG A 15 -19.71 -21.34 -13.13
CA ARG A 15 -18.63 -21.26 -12.11
C ARG A 15 -19.23 -21.07 -10.73
N THR A 16 -18.73 -21.83 -9.77
CA THR A 16 -19.06 -21.63 -8.34
C THR A 16 -18.00 -20.83 -7.59
N HIS A 17 -16.79 -20.73 -8.16
CA HIS A 17 -15.66 -19.98 -7.61
C HIS A 17 -14.81 -19.41 -8.72
N PHE A 18 -14.39 -18.15 -8.57
CA PHE A 18 -13.40 -17.53 -9.45
C PHE A 18 -12.64 -16.41 -8.72
N ILE A 19 -11.51 -15.99 -9.29
CA ILE A 19 -10.68 -14.91 -8.77
C ILE A 19 -10.64 -13.79 -9.80
N GLU A 20 -10.87 -12.58 -9.35
CA GLU A 20 -10.57 -11.36 -10.08
C GLU A 20 -9.39 -10.64 -9.45
N VAL A 21 -8.60 -10.01 -10.30
CA VAL A 21 -7.47 -9.18 -9.90
C VAL A 21 -7.59 -7.84 -10.60
N ASP A 22 -7.45 -6.78 -9.81
CA ASP A 22 -7.40 -5.41 -10.27
C ASP A 22 -6.14 -4.72 -9.75
N VAL A 23 -5.54 -3.86 -10.59
CA VAL A 23 -4.34 -3.08 -10.23
C VAL A 23 -4.50 -1.62 -10.62
N THR A 24 -4.09 -0.74 -9.75
CA THR A 24 -4.19 0.72 -9.96
C THR A 24 -2.99 1.44 -9.36
N PRO A 25 -2.25 2.23 -10.15
CA PRO A 25 -2.30 2.36 -11.60
C PRO A 25 -1.69 1.16 -12.35
N ARG A 26 -1.98 1.01 -13.65
CA ARG A 26 -1.35 -0.02 -14.51
C ARG A 26 -0.02 0.43 -15.11
N GLU A 27 0.19 1.73 -15.19
CA GLU A 27 1.41 2.38 -15.67
C GLU A 27 2.02 3.24 -14.55
N PRO A 28 2.51 2.61 -13.47
CA PRO A 28 3.12 3.35 -12.38
C PRO A 28 4.51 3.86 -12.76
N TRP A 29 4.98 4.86 -12.03
CA TRP A 29 6.40 5.19 -11.98
C TRP A 29 7.16 4.17 -11.11
N VAL A 30 8.45 4.05 -11.32
CA VAL A 30 9.32 3.26 -10.43
C VAL A 30 9.15 3.76 -9.00
N GLN A 31 9.07 2.84 -8.02
CA GLN A 31 8.79 3.10 -6.61
C GLN A 31 7.43 3.74 -6.28
N GLN A 32 6.60 4.09 -7.25
CA GLN A 32 5.22 4.49 -7.00
C GLN A 32 4.41 3.31 -6.48
N GLN A 33 3.55 3.58 -5.50
CA GLN A 33 2.62 2.57 -5.00
C GLN A 33 1.59 2.17 -6.05
N VAL A 34 1.41 0.86 -6.20
CA VAL A 34 0.31 0.24 -6.95
C VAL A 34 -0.57 -0.51 -5.97
N VAL A 35 -1.86 -0.28 -5.98
CA VAL A 35 -2.83 -1.08 -5.22
C VAL A 35 -3.19 -2.31 -6.04
N TYR A 36 -2.84 -3.49 -5.54
CA TYR A 36 -3.21 -4.78 -6.11
C TYR A 36 -4.35 -5.36 -5.27
N ARG A 37 -5.49 -5.57 -5.90
CA ARG A 37 -6.71 -6.06 -5.26
C ARG A 37 -7.07 -7.43 -5.80
N VAL A 38 -7.19 -8.41 -4.92
CA VAL A 38 -7.67 -9.77 -5.22
C VAL A 38 -9.06 -9.93 -4.65
N ARG A 39 -10.01 -10.37 -5.46
CA ARG A 39 -11.36 -10.73 -5.04
C ARG A 39 -11.64 -12.19 -5.37
N ILE A 40 -11.99 -12.94 -4.37
CA ILE A 40 -12.45 -14.33 -4.49
C ILE A 40 -13.95 -14.29 -4.44
N TYR A 41 -14.60 -14.70 -5.53
CA TYR A 41 -16.04 -14.83 -5.65
C TYR A 41 -16.43 -16.29 -5.40
N GLN A 42 -17.40 -16.52 -4.52
CA GLN A 42 -17.87 -17.84 -4.17
C GLN A 42 -19.39 -17.89 -4.04
N ARG A 43 -20.00 -18.97 -4.56
CA ARG A 43 -21.41 -19.32 -4.35
C ARG A 43 -21.57 -20.45 -3.34
N THR A 44 -20.59 -21.34 -3.28
CA THR A 44 -20.51 -22.37 -2.25
C THR A 44 -19.47 -21.95 -1.23
N PRO A 45 -19.80 -21.93 0.07
CA PRO A 45 -18.87 -21.51 1.12
C PRO A 45 -17.58 -22.33 1.11
N VAL A 46 -16.46 -21.65 1.22
CA VAL A 46 -15.16 -22.25 1.48
C VAL A 46 -15.10 -22.62 2.97
N ILE A 47 -14.81 -23.88 3.27
CA ILE A 47 -14.66 -24.39 4.63
C ILE A 47 -13.31 -23.99 5.19
N ASP A 48 -12.26 -24.23 4.39
CA ASP A 48 -10.91 -23.75 4.64
C ASP A 48 -10.17 -23.54 3.30
N GLY A 49 -9.11 -22.76 3.33
CA GLY A 49 -8.32 -22.53 2.13
C GLY A 49 -7.15 -21.59 2.34
N SER A 50 -6.24 -21.61 1.38
CA SER A 50 -5.11 -20.70 1.30
C SER A 50 -5.06 -19.99 -0.05
N LEU A 51 -4.88 -18.67 0.00
CA LEU A 51 -4.61 -17.85 -1.18
C LEU A 51 -3.11 -17.55 -1.21
N SER A 52 -2.44 -17.85 -2.35
CA SER A 52 -1.03 -17.47 -2.53
C SER A 52 -0.89 -15.94 -2.55
N GLU A 53 0.24 -15.44 -2.11
CA GLU A 53 0.58 -14.05 -2.33
C GLU A 53 0.93 -13.78 -3.81
N PRO A 54 0.72 -12.54 -4.29
CA PRO A 54 1.25 -12.13 -5.60
C PRO A 54 2.77 -12.19 -5.57
N VAL A 55 3.37 -12.64 -6.67
CA VAL A 55 4.82 -12.72 -6.82
C VAL A 55 5.21 -12.02 -8.11
N ALA A 56 6.21 -11.15 -8.03
CA ALA A 56 6.87 -10.54 -9.17
C ALA A 56 8.33 -10.23 -8.83
N ASP A 57 9.22 -10.38 -9.81
CA ASP A 57 10.61 -9.99 -9.67
C ASP A 57 10.76 -8.45 -9.67
N GLY A 58 11.58 -7.93 -8.77
CA GLY A 58 11.81 -6.49 -8.64
C GLY A 58 10.62 -5.69 -8.11
N VAL A 59 9.77 -6.30 -7.28
CA VAL A 59 8.64 -5.62 -6.62
C VAL A 59 8.68 -5.86 -5.12
N THR A 60 8.65 -4.78 -4.35
CA THR A 60 8.37 -4.88 -2.93
C THR A 60 6.87 -4.98 -2.72
N LEU A 61 6.43 -5.95 -1.92
CA LEU A 61 5.02 -6.24 -1.70
C LEU A 61 4.72 -6.15 -0.20
N GLU A 62 3.60 -5.50 0.12
CA GLU A 62 3.12 -5.40 1.50
C GLU A 62 1.60 -5.52 1.55
N ARG A 63 1.09 -6.20 2.57
CA ARG A 63 -0.36 -6.34 2.75
C ARG A 63 -0.98 -5.00 3.15
N LEU A 64 -2.09 -4.62 2.48
CA LEU A 64 -2.76 -3.36 2.68
C LEU A 64 -4.04 -3.53 3.51
N GLY A 65 -3.88 -3.43 4.83
CA GLY A 65 -4.97 -3.57 5.79
C GLY A 65 -5.46 -5.02 5.98
N THR A 66 -6.67 -5.16 6.49
CA THR A 66 -7.33 -6.46 6.73
C THR A 66 -8.17 -6.87 5.53
N ASP A 67 -8.42 -8.18 5.41
CA ASP A 67 -9.35 -8.73 4.42
C ASP A 67 -10.78 -8.22 4.69
N ARG A 68 -11.54 -8.06 3.61
CA ARG A 68 -12.94 -7.63 3.66
C ARG A 68 -13.81 -8.73 3.07
N SER A 69 -14.98 -8.92 3.65
CA SER A 69 -16.00 -9.82 3.11
C SER A 69 -17.29 -9.04 2.92
N PHE A 70 -17.94 -9.25 1.78
CA PHE A 70 -19.20 -8.60 1.43
C PHE A 70 -19.94 -9.44 0.39
N ARG A 71 -21.18 -9.07 0.09
CA ARG A 71 -21.99 -9.69 -0.98
C ARG A 71 -22.11 -8.77 -2.16
N GLU A 72 -22.10 -9.35 -3.35
CA GLU A 72 -22.25 -8.65 -4.62
C GLU A 72 -23.17 -9.43 -5.55
N THR A 73 -24.13 -8.76 -6.18
CA THR A 73 -25.00 -9.37 -7.19
C THR A 73 -24.45 -9.05 -8.58
N ARG A 74 -24.15 -10.10 -9.36
CA ARG A 74 -23.70 -9.98 -10.75
C ARG A 74 -24.55 -10.83 -11.66
N GLY A 75 -25.14 -10.21 -12.70
CA GLY A 75 -26.00 -10.91 -13.63
C GLY A 75 -27.18 -11.62 -12.96
N GLY A 76 -27.74 -11.06 -11.88
CA GLY A 76 -28.82 -11.67 -11.10
C GLY A 76 -28.38 -12.80 -10.14
N VAL A 77 -27.09 -13.08 -10.03
CA VAL A 77 -26.53 -14.09 -9.15
C VAL A 77 -25.85 -13.42 -7.96
N GLU A 78 -26.18 -13.83 -6.75
CA GLU A 78 -25.54 -13.39 -5.52
C GLU A 78 -24.21 -14.14 -5.29
N TRP A 79 -23.18 -13.40 -4.93
CA TRP A 79 -21.83 -13.88 -4.66
C TRP A 79 -21.36 -13.40 -3.29
N ASP A 80 -20.83 -14.31 -2.49
CA ASP A 80 -20.00 -13.94 -1.35
C ASP A 80 -18.61 -13.62 -1.87
N VAL A 81 -18.08 -12.44 -1.50
CA VAL A 81 -16.81 -11.92 -2.00
C VAL A 81 -15.84 -11.73 -0.85
N HIS A 82 -14.63 -12.28 -0.99
CA HIS A 82 -13.52 -12.02 -0.09
C HIS A 82 -12.46 -11.20 -0.82
N GLU A 83 -12.21 -9.98 -0.33
CA GLU A 83 -11.26 -9.05 -0.90
C GLU A 83 -10.01 -8.95 -0.03
N ARG A 84 -8.84 -9.14 -0.67
CA ARG A 84 -7.52 -8.88 -0.10
C ARG A 84 -6.78 -7.87 -0.95
N ARG A 85 -6.07 -6.95 -0.28
CA ARG A 85 -5.34 -5.89 -0.95
C ARG A 85 -3.87 -5.90 -0.55
N TYR A 86 -3.03 -5.50 -1.52
CA TYR A 86 -1.59 -5.33 -1.34
C TYR A 86 -1.18 -3.98 -1.90
N ALA A 87 -0.18 -3.37 -1.30
CA ALA A 87 0.59 -2.28 -1.88
C ALA A 87 1.84 -2.88 -2.52
N LEU A 88 2.04 -2.61 -3.80
CA LEU A 88 3.20 -3.00 -4.57
C LEU A 88 4.03 -1.77 -4.86
N PHE A 89 5.35 -1.91 -4.81
CA PHE A 89 6.30 -0.85 -5.15
C PHE A 89 7.32 -1.44 -6.14
N PRO A 90 7.14 -1.22 -7.46
CA PRO A 90 8.10 -1.67 -8.47
C PRO A 90 9.46 -1.01 -8.26
N GLN A 91 10.54 -1.78 -8.21
CA GLN A 91 11.89 -1.27 -7.97
C GLN A 91 12.69 -1.04 -9.26
N ARG A 92 12.13 -1.40 -10.41
CA ARG A 92 12.73 -1.20 -11.74
C ARG A 92 11.68 -0.76 -12.75
N SER A 93 12.10 0.01 -13.74
CA SER A 93 11.26 0.38 -14.88
C SER A 93 11.16 -0.75 -15.91
N GLY A 94 10.23 -0.62 -16.85
CA GLY A 94 9.92 -1.61 -17.87
C GLY A 94 8.73 -2.49 -17.53
N GLU A 95 8.57 -3.59 -18.24
CA GLU A 95 7.48 -4.52 -17.97
C GLU A 95 7.75 -5.38 -16.73
N VAL A 96 6.78 -5.42 -15.85
CA VAL A 96 6.80 -6.23 -14.62
C VAL A 96 5.53 -7.07 -14.58
N THR A 97 5.69 -8.39 -14.66
CA THR A 97 4.57 -9.34 -14.63
C THR A 97 4.39 -9.93 -13.23
N LEU A 98 3.21 -9.70 -12.68
CA LEU A 98 2.73 -10.35 -11.45
C LEU A 98 2.16 -11.71 -11.80
N GLU A 99 2.68 -12.75 -11.18
CA GLU A 99 2.17 -14.11 -11.38
C GLU A 99 0.71 -14.25 -10.92
N ALA A 100 0.01 -15.16 -11.59
CA ALA A 100 -1.37 -15.49 -11.22
C ALA A 100 -1.46 -16.05 -9.81
N VAL A 101 -2.21 -15.41 -8.93
CA VAL A 101 -2.53 -15.93 -7.59
C VAL A 101 -3.35 -17.21 -7.68
N ARG A 102 -3.20 -18.08 -6.69
CA ARG A 102 -3.85 -19.39 -6.64
C ARG A 102 -4.58 -19.57 -5.32
N LEU A 103 -5.84 -19.97 -5.39
CA LEU A 103 -6.62 -20.41 -4.25
C LEU A 103 -6.64 -21.93 -4.22
N LEU A 104 -6.20 -22.51 -3.12
CA LEU A 104 -6.41 -23.91 -2.79
C LEU A 104 -7.39 -23.97 -1.63
N ALA A 105 -8.56 -24.57 -1.83
CA ALA A 105 -9.62 -24.56 -0.83
C ALA A 105 -10.38 -25.87 -0.76
N ARG A 106 -11.02 -26.13 0.39
CA ARG A 106 -12.01 -27.18 0.58
C ARG A 106 -13.40 -26.56 0.63
N VAL A 107 -14.32 -27.11 -0.15
CA VAL A 107 -15.72 -26.71 -0.19
C VAL A 107 -16.60 -27.91 0.11
N ALA A 108 -17.85 -27.67 0.53
CA ALA A 108 -18.83 -28.73 0.64
C ALA A 108 -19.03 -29.37 -0.74
N ALA A 109 -19.05 -30.68 -0.81
CA ALA A 109 -19.42 -31.39 -2.03
C ALA A 109 -20.93 -31.24 -2.26
N ASP A 110 -21.31 -30.87 -3.50
CA ASP A 110 -22.71 -30.89 -3.93
C ASP A 110 -23.18 -32.35 -3.96
N GLY A 111 -23.87 -32.81 -2.95
CA GLY A 111 -24.28 -34.19 -2.84
C GLY A 111 -25.48 -34.38 -1.92
N ASN A 112 -26.60 -34.50 -2.57
CA ASN A 112 -27.82 -35.21 -2.14
C ASN A 112 -28.28 -35.01 -0.69
N GLU A 113 -29.45 -34.42 -0.54
CA GLU A 113 -30.22 -34.25 0.70
C GLU A 113 -30.61 -35.58 1.42
N SER A 114 -30.01 -36.71 1.09
CA SER A 114 -30.30 -38.01 1.65
C SER A 114 -29.09 -38.63 2.32
N GLY A 115 -28.90 -38.36 3.59
CA GLY A 115 -28.08 -39.24 4.39
C GLY A 115 -27.16 -38.57 5.40
N SER A 116 -27.44 -38.80 6.65
CA SER A 116 -26.56 -38.66 7.82
C SER A 116 -25.85 -37.33 8.05
N PHE A 117 -26.24 -36.64 9.08
CA PHE A 117 -25.60 -35.42 9.61
C PHE A 117 -24.09 -35.56 9.90
N PHE A 118 -23.52 -36.77 9.81
CA PHE A 118 -22.14 -37.09 10.18
C PHE A 118 -21.17 -37.22 9.00
N ASN A 119 -21.64 -37.20 7.74
CA ASN A 119 -20.75 -37.39 6.58
C ASN A 119 -20.83 -36.22 5.59
N ARG A 120 -20.37 -35.02 6.00
CA ARG A 120 -20.18 -33.88 5.07
C ARG A 120 -19.00 -34.21 4.18
N GLN A 121 -19.28 -34.74 3.00
CA GLN A 121 -18.24 -34.89 1.98
C GLN A 121 -17.72 -33.51 1.57
N THR A 122 -16.40 -33.37 1.53
CA THR A 122 -15.72 -32.15 1.07
C THR A 122 -14.92 -32.45 -0.19
N ARG A 123 -14.87 -31.52 -1.10
CA ARG A 123 -13.98 -31.62 -2.27
C ARG A 123 -12.95 -30.51 -2.25
N GLN A 124 -11.74 -30.80 -2.73
CA GLN A 124 -10.70 -29.81 -2.93
C GLN A 124 -10.91 -29.12 -4.27
N ILE A 125 -10.80 -27.79 -4.27
CA ILE A 125 -10.83 -26.96 -5.46
C ILE A 125 -9.51 -26.21 -5.60
N ARG A 126 -9.13 -25.94 -6.85
CA ARG A 126 -8.01 -25.09 -7.22
C ARG A 126 -8.53 -24.03 -8.16
N VAL A 127 -8.38 -22.77 -7.78
CA VAL A 127 -8.79 -21.63 -8.61
C VAL A 127 -7.57 -20.77 -8.88
N ARG A 128 -7.36 -20.44 -10.14
CA ARG A 128 -6.27 -19.56 -10.57
C ARG A 128 -6.84 -18.22 -11.01
N GLY A 129 -6.27 -17.13 -10.51
CA GLY A 129 -6.54 -15.77 -10.98
C GLY A 129 -5.80 -15.45 -12.28
N PRO A 130 -6.04 -14.28 -12.87
CA PRO A 130 -5.24 -13.79 -13.99
C PRO A 130 -3.84 -13.37 -13.53
N ALA A 131 -2.86 -13.50 -14.41
CA ALA A 131 -1.61 -12.76 -14.31
C ALA A 131 -1.84 -11.31 -14.76
N VAL A 132 -1.04 -10.38 -14.22
CA VAL A 132 -1.17 -8.95 -14.56
C VAL A 132 0.21 -8.39 -14.89
N THR A 133 0.32 -7.65 -15.98
CA THR A 133 1.53 -6.92 -16.34
C THR A 133 1.36 -5.43 -16.06
N LEU A 134 2.37 -4.83 -15.46
CA LEU A 134 2.52 -3.40 -15.24
C LEU A 134 3.56 -2.86 -16.23
N SER A 135 3.29 -1.69 -16.81
CA SER A 135 4.27 -0.93 -17.61
C SER A 135 4.87 0.17 -16.73
N VAL A 136 5.97 -0.14 -16.07
CA VAL A 136 6.59 0.75 -15.08
C VAL A 136 7.43 1.82 -15.77
N LYS A 137 7.10 3.10 -15.56
CA LYS A 137 7.83 4.26 -16.08
C LYS A 137 9.11 4.47 -15.28
N ALA A 138 10.20 4.85 -15.97
CA ALA A 138 11.43 5.26 -15.31
C ALA A 138 11.24 6.63 -14.63
N ALA A 139 12.00 6.90 -13.55
CA ALA A 139 12.08 8.25 -13.01
C ALA A 139 12.58 9.21 -14.09
N PRO A 140 12.05 10.47 -14.16
CA PRO A 140 12.60 11.49 -15.05
C PRO A 140 14.10 11.72 -14.79
N ALA A 141 14.87 11.99 -15.85
CA ALA A 141 16.34 12.04 -15.76
C ALA A 141 16.86 13.28 -15.00
N ASP A 142 16.07 14.32 -14.90
CA ASP A 142 16.38 15.63 -14.34
C ASP A 142 15.90 15.84 -12.90
N VAL A 143 15.35 14.78 -12.26
CA VAL A 143 14.91 14.83 -10.87
C VAL A 143 16.06 14.54 -9.92
N GLY A 144 16.40 15.49 -9.04
CA GLY A 144 17.49 15.34 -8.07
C GLY A 144 17.22 14.28 -7.01
N TRP A 145 16.14 14.42 -6.27
CA TRP A 145 15.66 13.45 -5.28
C TRP A 145 14.38 12.77 -5.78
N TRP A 146 14.42 11.46 -5.88
CA TRP A 146 13.25 10.70 -6.35
C TRP A 146 12.31 10.32 -5.19
N LEU A 147 11.22 11.06 -5.03
CA LEU A 147 10.18 10.80 -4.05
C LEU A 147 8.80 10.82 -4.74
N PRO A 148 8.37 9.71 -5.35
CA PRO A 148 7.05 9.62 -5.98
C PRO A 148 5.97 9.47 -4.91
N ALA A 149 5.02 10.40 -4.88
CA ALA A 149 3.88 10.38 -3.99
C ALA A 149 2.61 10.90 -4.69
N ALA A 150 1.44 10.45 -4.28
CA ALA A 150 0.17 10.97 -4.77
C ALA A 150 -0.20 12.32 -4.13
N ALA A 151 0.24 12.54 -2.91
CA ALA A 151 0.11 13.81 -2.19
C ALA A 151 1.16 13.87 -1.10
N LEU A 152 1.61 15.08 -0.78
CA LEU A 152 2.55 15.33 0.29
C LEU A 152 2.17 16.61 1.02
N ASN A 153 2.28 16.58 2.34
CA ASN A 153 2.05 17.71 3.23
C ASN A 153 3.10 17.75 4.33
N VAL A 154 3.55 18.95 4.68
CA VAL A 154 4.44 19.20 5.81
C VAL A 154 3.79 20.20 6.75
N THR A 155 3.83 19.91 8.03
CA THR A 155 3.42 20.84 9.08
C THR A 155 4.57 21.08 10.05
N ALA A 156 4.68 22.32 10.54
CA ALA A 156 5.63 22.74 11.55
C ALA A 156 4.87 23.27 12.77
N ASN A 157 5.20 22.78 13.96
CA ASN A 157 4.57 23.21 15.20
C ASN A 157 5.64 23.49 16.26
N TRP A 158 5.50 24.61 16.95
CA TRP A 158 6.26 24.90 18.15
C TRP A 158 5.57 24.24 19.35
N ILE A 159 6.35 23.56 20.18
CA ILE A 159 5.88 22.89 21.40
C ILE A 159 6.56 23.58 22.58
N ASP A 160 5.79 23.88 23.63
CA ASP A 160 6.27 24.54 24.87
C ASP A 160 6.93 25.90 24.63
N ALA A 161 6.37 26.72 23.71
CA ALA A 161 6.94 27.99 23.27
C ALA A 161 6.23 29.24 23.87
N ASP A 162 5.50 29.14 24.98
CA ASP A 162 4.64 30.24 25.47
C ASP A 162 5.39 31.53 25.88
N THR A 163 6.59 31.43 26.45
CA THR A 163 7.43 32.58 26.81
C THR A 163 8.91 32.19 26.88
N PRO A 164 9.53 31.85 25.77
CA PRO A 164 10.91 31.39 25.77
C PRO A 164 11.86 32.54 26.07
N ARG A 165 12.93 32.27 26.79
CA ARG A 165 14.05 33.20 27.05
C ARG A 165 15.25 32.80 26.18
N VAL A 166 16.16 33.75 26.02
CA VAL A 166 17.46 33.47 25.39
C VAL A 166 18.16 32.32 26.14
N GLY A 167 18.55 31.31 25.41
CA GLY A 167 19.18 30.10 25.95
C GLY A 167 18.21 28.96 26.31
N ASP A 168 16.89 29.21 26.37
CA ASP A 168 15.93 28.14 26.63
C ASP A 168 15.75 27.26 25.38
N PRO A 169 15.71 25.93 25.52
CA PRO A 169 15.42 25.03 24.42
C PRO A 169 13.90 25.01 24.12
N ILE A 170 13.53 25.25 22.87
CA ILE A 170 12.16 25.18 22.38
C ILE A 170 12.09 23.98 21.41
N THR A 171 11.04 23.21 21.46
CA THR A 171 10.87 22.08 20.54
C THR A 171 10.13 22.49 19.28
N LEU A 172 10.79 22.30 18.12
CA LEU A 172 10.16 22.39 16.80
C LEU A 172 9.81 20.96 16.34
N GLU A 173 8.51 20.68 16.19
CA GLU A 173 8.04 19.43 15.59
C GLU A 173 7.73 19.65 14.11
N LEU A 174 8.40 18.91 13.24
CA LEU A 174 8.12 18.81 11.82
C LEU A 174 7.46 17.49 11.51
N VAL A 175 6.33 17.51 10.83
CA VAL A 175 5.59 16.31 10.44
C VAL A 175 5.36 16.32 8.95
N MET A 176 6.02 15.39 8.25
CA MET A 176 5.78 15.11 6.84
C MET A 176 4.82 13.95 6.70
N THR A 177 3.76 14.12 5.92
CA THR A 177 2.78 13.08 5.59
C THR A 177 2.70 12.94 4.08
N ALA A 178 2.87 11.72 3.57
CA ALA A 178 2.81 11.42 2.15
C ALA A 178 1.91 10.23 1.84
N HIS A 179 1.21 10.29 0.71
CA HIS A 179 0.32 9.25 0.23
C HIS A 179 0.98 8.46 -0.89
N GLY A 180 0.90 7.13 -0.81
CA GLY A 180 1.35 6.25 -1.89
C GLY A 180 2.87 6.10 -1.99
N THR A 181 3.60 6.31 -0.91
CA THR A 181 5.04 6.11 -0.82
C THR A 181 5.40 5.33 0.45
N GLN A 182 6.59 4.75 0.49
CA GLN A 182 7.08 4.04 1.67
C GLN A 182 7.65 5.03 2.70
N ALA A 183 7.45 4.76 4.00
CA ALA A 183 7.93 5.65 5.06
C ALA A 183 9.47 5.83 5.06
N ALA A 184 10.20 4.82 4.61
CA ALA A 184 11.66 4.89 4.49
C ALA A 184 12.15 5.84 3.39
N GLN A 185 11.29 6.20 2.42
CA GLN A 185 11.63 7.14 1.34
C GLN A 185 11.46 8.61 1.75
N LEU A 186 10.74 8.89 2.85
CA LEU A 186 10.54 10.25 3.32
C LEU A 186 11.87 10.84 3.79
N PRO A 187 12.29 12.01 3.26
CA PRO A 187 13.53 12.66 3.69
C PRO A 187 13.46 13.12 5.14
N GLU A 188 14.60 13.31 5.73
CA GLU A 188 14.72 13.96 7.03
C GLU A 188 14.67 15.48 6.83
N LEU A 189 13.75 16.14 7.55
CA LEU A 189 13.61 17.58 7.51
C LEU A 189 14.51 18.18 8.59
N VAL A 190 15.60 18.83 8.19
CA VAL A 190 16.54 19.45 9.11
C VAL A 190 16.54 20.96 8.86
N PRO A 191 15.96 21.76 9.76
CA PRO A 191 16.02 23.22 9.66
C PRO A 191 17.46 23.71 9.81
N THR A 192 17.80 24.74 9.07
CA THR A 192 19.11 25.41 9.19
C THR A 192 19.03 26.44 10.31
N GLY A 193 20.01 26.45 11.19
CA GLY A 193 20.21 27.51 12.18
C GLY A 193 20.82 28.73 11.56
N SER A 194 20.83 29.83 12.33
CA SER A 194 21.45 31.10 11.96
C SER A 194 22.42 31.60 13.06
N ASP A 195 22.97 32.78 12.91
CA ASP A 195 23.79 33.40 13.96
C ASP A 195 23.02 33.66 15.26
N SER A 196 21.67 33.80 15.18
CA SER A 196 20.80 34.06 16.32
C SER A 196 20.05 32.82 16.81
N VAL A 197 20.13 31.71 16.06
CA VAL A 197 19.37 30.49 16.35
C VAL A 197 20.23 29.24 16.15
N LYS A 198 20.34 28.42 17.17
CA LYS A 198 20.97 27.10 17.06
C LYS A 198 19.92 25.99 17.00
N VAL A 199 20.07 25.09 16.03
CA VAL A 199 19.21 23.93 15.87
C VAL A 199 20.00 22.67 16.22
N TYR A 200 19.45 21.88 17.14
CA TYR A 200 20.01 20.59 17.53
C TYR A 200 19.12 19.46 16.99
N PRO A 201 19.71 18.52 16.23
CA PRO A 201 18.96 17.38 15.72
C PRO A 201 18.28 16.60 16.85
N GLY A 202 17.02 16.27 16.63
CA GLY A 202 16.23 15.51 17.59
C GLY A 202 15.89 14.11 17.09
N GLN A 203 14.90 13.50 17.72
CA GLN A 203 14.46 12.15 17.38
C GLN A 203 13.57 12.18 16.13
N SER A 204 13.83 11.24 15.22
CA SER A 204 13.02 11.01 14.03
C SER A 204 12.21 9.70 14.21
N GLU A 205 10.91 9.79 14.01
CA GLU A 205 9.99 8.64 14.07
C GLU A 205 9.31 8.50 12.71
N THR A 206 9.22 7.27 12.23
CA THR A 206 8.47 6.96 11.01
C THR A 206 7.29 6.06 11.34
N GLY A 207 6.18 6.29 10.68
CA GLY A 207 4.98 5.50 10.82
C GLY A 207 4.23 5.38 9.50
N ARG A 208 3.26 4.47 9.45
CA ARG A 208 2.37 4.36 8.30
C ARG A 208 1.00 3.88 8.71
N ARG A 209 0.01 4.22 7.92
CA ARG A 209 -1.38 3.78 8.07
C ARG A 209 -1.90 3.28 6.73
N ALA A 210 -2.55 2.11 6.75
CA ALA A 210 -3.22 1.56 5.58
C ALA A 210 -4.61 2.18 5.40
N LEU A 211 -4.89 2.69 4.21
CA LEU A 211 -6.21 3.11 3.75
C LEU A 211 -6.67 2.21 2.60
N ALA A 212 -7.92 2.40 2.15
CA ALA A 212 -8.43 1.69 0.98
C ALA A 212 -7.66 2.03 -0.31
N SER A 213 -7.15 3.25 -0.41
CA SER A 213 -6.39 3.81 -1.54
C SER A 213 -4.89 3.55 -1.47
N GLY A 214 -4.37 3.00 -0.37
CA GLY A 214 -2.93 2.77 -0.22
C GLY A 214 -2.42 3.15 1.16
N PHE A 215 -1.10 3.23 1.28
CA PHE A 215 -0.45 3.69 2.51
C PHE A 215 -0.42 5.22 2.59
N VAL A 216 -0.63 5.72 3.80
CA VAL A 216 -0.24 7.05 4.21
C VAL A 216 0.95 6.89 5.12
N SER A 217 2.10 7.37 4.69
CA SER A 217 3.36 7.32 5.41
C SER A 217 3.62 8.65 6.08
N GLN A 218 4.22 8.62 7.26
CA GLN A 218 4.52 9.79 8.05
C GLN A 218 5.95 9.71 8.58
N ARG A 219 6.65 10.85 8.54
CA ARG A 219 7.87 11.09 9.31
C ARG A 219 7.65 12.28 10.22
N ARG A 220 7.96 12.10 11.49
CA ARG A 220 7.93 13.14 12.53
C ARG A 220 9.33 13.34 13.05
N VAL A 221 9.79 14.58 13.10
CA VAL A 221 11.09 14.94 13.65
C VAL A 221 10.89 16.06 14.68
N ARG A 222 11.53 15.93 15.85
CA ARG A 222 11.52 16.96 16.90
C ARG A 222 12.91 17.50 17.09
N HIS A 223 13.13 18.75 16.73
CA HIS A 223 14.38 19.47 16.89
C HIS A 223 14.33 20.35 18.14
N GLN A 224 15.46 20.49 18.84
CA GLN A 224 15.60 21.50 19.87
C GLN A 224 16.18 22.76 19.23
N VAL A 225 15.48 23.86 19.40
CA VAL A 225 15.86 25.17 18.87
C VAL A 225 16.15 26.11 20.03
N VAL A 226 17.29 26.77 20.00
CA VAL A 226 17.77 27.66 21.06
C VAL A 226 18.09 29.04 20.45
N ALA A 227 17.40 30.09 20.92
CA ALA A 227 17.71 31.45 20.59
C ALA A 227 18.98 31.89 21.34
N THR A 228 19.94 32.50 20.64
CA THR A 228 21.20 33.03 21.22
C THR A 228 21.14 34.53 21.50
N ARG A 229 20.09 35.21 21.03
CA ARG A 229 19.80 36.65 21.21
C ARG A 229 18.32 36.87 21.45
N ASP A 230 17.99 38.01 22.02
CA ASP A 230 16.61 38.49 22.13
C ASP A 230 16.10 38.95 20.74
N GLY A 231 14.79 38.89 20.54
CA GLY A 231 14.11 39.28 19.31
C GLY A 231 13.21 38.20 18.74
N GLU A 232 12.85 38.34 17.48
CA GLU A 232 12.04 37.37 16.76
C GLU A 232 12.88 36.14 16.36
N LEU A 233 12.34 34.96 16.55
CA LEU A 233 12.99 33.70 16.17
C LEU A 233 12.55 33.30 14.77
N GLU A 234 13.42 33.43 13.81
CA GLU A 234 13.22 33.00 12.42
C GLU A 234 14.15 31.84 12.09
N LEU A 235 13.64 30.85 11.38
CA LEU A 235 14.39 29.76 10.77
C LEU A 235 14.27 29.86 9.26
N ASP A 236 15.33 29.48 8.57
CA ASP A 236 15.28 29.33 7.12
C ASP A 236 14.26 28.30 6.71
N PRO A 237 13.53 28.50 5.59
CA PRO A 237 12.57 27.52 5.10
C PRO A 237 13.26 26.19 4.76
N VAL A 238 12.62 25.08 5.13
CA VAL A 238 13.07 23.75 4.73
C VAL A 238 12.48 23.44 3.37
N GLU A 239 13.33 23.37 2.34
CA GLU A 239 12.94 23.07 0.98
C GLU A 239 13.31 21.63 0.62
N PHE A 240 12.44 20.95 -0.11
CA PHE A 240 12.70 19.64 -0.70
C PHE A 240 11.84 19.44 -1.94
N GLU A 241 12.34 18.62 -2.86
CA GLU A 241 11.66 18.29 -4.09
C GLU A 241 10.95 16.92 -3.95
N TRP A 242 9.79 16.79 -4.57
CA TRP A 242 9.07 15.54 -4.69
C TRP A 242 8.32 15.47 -6.02
N PHE A 243 7.98 14.26 -6.46
CA PHE A 243 7.29 14.05 -7.71
C PHE A 243 5.82 13.70 -7.48
N SER A 244 4.89 14.53 -8.02
CA SER A 244 3.45 14.24 -7.99
C SER A 244 3.13 13.12 -8.98
N THR A 245 2.69 11.98 -8.49
CA THR A 245 2.29 10.87 -9.35
C THR A 245 0.89 11.03 -9.95
N LEU A 246 0.17 12.09 -9.58
CA LEU A 246 -1.15 12.44 -10.11
C LEU A 246 -1.05 13.43 -11.27
N ASP A 247 -0.10 14.36 -11.20
CA ASP A 247 0.02 15.46 -12.16
C ASP A 247 1.16 15.22 -13.17
N GLY A 248 2.12 14.38 -12.86
CA GLY A 248 3.26 14.01 -13.71
C GLY A 248 4.46 14.89 -13.52
#